data_94d48a5e5df975031f552ee03d6e88c2
#
_entry.id   94d48a5e5df975031f552ee03d6e88c2
#
_cell.length_a   1.000
_cell.length_b   1.000
_cell.length_c   1.000
_cell.angle_alpha   90.00
_cell.angle_beta   90.00
_cell.angle_gamma   90.00
#
_symmetry.space_group_name_H-M   'P 1'
#
loop_
_entity.id
_entity.type
_entity.pdbx_description
1 polymer ?
#
loop_
_entity_poly.entity_id
_entity_poly.type
_entity_poly.pdbx_seq_one_letter_code
_entity_poly.pdbx_strand_id
1 'polypeptide(L)'
;MIDFGIQYQNYQSDMTRMCFIGEPDPKIKEIYDDLGKPIPSSGNLDRWVSQGVFPMNSVLTVRAHQTGSHRNRGWETFTDAVIKKLSEERENLVFMLWGSYAKAKISLINTSRHLVLTTVHPSPRSAEYGFFGCKHFSKANDFLRGKGIPEIDW
;
A
#
# COMPACT_ATOMS: atom_id res chain seq x y z
N MET A 1 8.89 -3.53 -1.84
CA MET A 1 7.48 -3.62 -1.41
C MET A 1 6.65 -2.72 -2.29
N ILE A 2 5.42 -3.10 -2.62
CA ILE A 2 4.53 -2.31 -3.47
C ILE A 2 3.18 -2.22 -2.78
N ASP A 3 2.75 -1.01 -2.48
CA ASP A 3 1.42 -0.72 -1.97
C ASP A 3 0.54 -0.21 -3.10
N PHE A 4 -0.57 -0.89 -3.37
CA PHE A 4 -1.52 -0.57 -4.42
C PHE A 4 -2.79 0.10 -3.89
N GLY A 5 -2.70 0.95 -2.91
CA GLY A 5 -3.88 1.52 -2.29
C GLY A 5 -3.94 3.04 -2.16
N ILE A 6 -2.87 3.76 -2.49
CA ILE A 6 -2.74 5.17 -2.11
C ILE A 6 -2.75 6.09 -3.34
N GLN A 7 -3.66 7.08 -3.36
CA GLN A 7 -3.65 8.17 -4.35
C GLN A 7 -2.62 9.23 -3.92
N TYR A 8 -1.44 9.21 -4.53
CA TYR A 8 -0.31 10.03 -4.14
C TYR A 8 -0.54 11.56 -4.30
N GLN A 9 -1.33 12.01 -5.28
CA GLN A 9 -1.51 13.44 -5.55
C GLN A 9 -2.51 14.16 -4.63
N ASN A 10 -3.48 13.46 -4.05
CA ASN A 10 -4.40 14.06 -3.07
C ASN A 10 -3.96 13.83 -1.62
N TYR A 11 -2.94 13.01 -1.43
CA TYR A 11 -2.56 12.52 -0.13
C TYR A 11 -1.86 13.55 0.75
N GLN A 12 -1.04 14.42 0.15
CA GLN A 12 -0.38 15.49 0.92
C GLN A 12 -1.36 16.55 1.42
N SER A 13 -2.41 16.87 0.65
CA SER A 13 -3.42 17.84 1.09
C SER A 13 -4.46 17.22 2.03
N ASP A 14 -4.83 15.96 1.82
CA ASP A 14 -5.87 15.30 2.61
C ASP A 14 -5.33 14.65 3.89
N MET A 15 -4.08 14.16 3.89
CA MET A 15 -3.44 13.66 5.12
C MET A 15 -3.16 14.78 6.11
N THR A 16 -2.79 15.97 5.65
CA THR A 16 -2.61 17.13 6.53
C THR A 16 -3.96 17.56 7.15
N ARG A 17 -5.07 17.36 6.46
CA ARG A 17 -6.42 17.63 6.98
C ARG A 17 -7.01 16.48 7.81
N MET A 18 -6.74 15.23 7.46
CA MET A 18 -7.26 14.07 8.19
C MET A 18 -6.54 13.79 9.51
N CYS A 19 -5.27 14.20 9.64
CA CYS A 19 -4.57 14.12 10.93
C CYS A 19 -5.08 15.11 11.98
N PHE A 20 -5.85 16.12 11.58
CA PHE A 20 -6.34 17.16 12.51
C PHE A 20 -7.83 17.07 12.86
N ILE A 21 -8.63 16.26 12.17
CA ILE A 21 -10.09 16.22 12.38
C ILE A 21 -10.57 14.76 12.31
N GLY A 22 -10.30 13.94 13.34
CA GLY A 22 -10.89 12.62 13.42
C GLY A 22 -9.91 11.50 13.76
N GLU A 23 -10.34 10.27 13.60
CA GLU A 23 -9.55 9.08 13.88
C GLU A 23 -8.30 9.00 12.99
N PRO A 24 -7.18 8.44 13.49
CA PRO A 24 -5.96 8.27 12.72
C PRO A 24 -6.23 7.45 11.44
N ASP A 25 -5.48 7.76 10.39
CA ASP A 25 -5.53 7.00 9.14
C ASP A 25 -5.46 5.49 9.44
N PRO A 26 -6.35 4.65 8.90
CA PRO A 26 -6.41 3.23 9.21
C PRO A 26 -5.07 2.49 9.06
N LYS A 27 -4.19 2.91 8.16
CA LYS A 27 -2.85 2.34 8.02
C LYS A 27 -1.97 2.65 9.22
N ILE A 28 -2.02 3.88 9.69
CA ILE A 28 -1.26 4.33 10.87
C ILE A 28 -1.76 3.63 12.13
N LYS A 29 -3.09 3.51 12.27
CA LYS A 29 -3.67 2.74 13.38
C LYS A 29 -3.20 1.28 13.33
N GLU A 30 -3.25 0.64 12.17
CA GLU A 30 -2.80 -0.75 12.01
C GLU A 30 -1.29 -0.91 12.30
N ILE A 31 -0.45 0.05 11.89
CA ILE A 31 0.99 0.04 12.21
C ILE A 31 1.20 0.12 13.73
N TYR A 32 0.47 0.99 14.42
CA TYR A 32 0.53 1.08 15.88
C TYR A 32 0.08 -0.23 16.54
N ASP A 33 -1.03 -0.80 16.10
CA ASP A 33 -1.59 -2.03 16.66
C ASP A 33 -0.71 -3.26 16.36
N ASP A 34 -0.08 -3.31 15.18
CA ASP A 34 0.74 -4.44 14.72
C ASP A 34 2.18 -4.39 15.28
N LEU A 35 2.79 -3.21 15.33
CA LEU A 35 4.21 -3.04 15.62
C LEU A 35 4.50 -2.25 16.92
N GLY A 36 3.51 -1.66 17.55
CA GLY A 36 3.69 -0.76 18.70
C GLY A 36 4.42 0.55 18.35
N LYS A 37 4.50 0.91 17.06
CA LYS A 37 5.17 2.12 16.60
C LYS A 37 4.32 3.36 16.89
N PRO A 38 4.91 4.46 17.37
CA PRO A 38 4.16 5.68 17.63
C PRO A 38 3.56 6.25 16.35
N ILE A 39 2.40 6.90 16.49
CA ILE A 39 1.75 7.60 15.39
C ILE A 39 2.64 8.75 14.94
N PRO A 40 3.06 8.80 13.65
CA PRO A 40 3.91 9.87 13.17
C PRO A 40 3.15 11.22 13.15
N SER A 41 3.87 12.31 13.41
CA SER A 41 3.31 13.66 13.35
C SER A 41 3.10 14.19 11.92
N SER A 42 3.61 13.47 10.92
CA SER A 42 3.53 13.85 9.51
C SER A 42 3.07 12.67 8.65
N GLY A 43 2.25 12.96 7.64
CA GLY A 43 1.85 12.01 6.60
C GLY A 43 2.86 11.84 5.47
N ASN A 44 4.07 12.42 5.59
CA ASN A 44 5.11 12.27 4.57
C ASN A 44 5.62 10.82 4.53
N LEU A 45 5.61 10.23 3.32
CA LEU A 45 6.03 8.86 3.06
C LEU A 45 7.48 8.72 2.58
N ASP A 46 8.25 9.82 2.51
CA ASP A 46 9.63 9.80 2.02
C ASP A 46 10.50 8.81 2.80
N ARG A 47 10.26 8.68 4.10
CA ARG A 47 10.95 7.69 4.94
C ARG A 47 10.69 6.24 4.51
N TRP A 48 9.51 5.94 3.98
CA TRP A 48 9.21 4.60 3.44
C TRP A 48 9.82 4.42 2.06
N VAL A 49 9.70 5.43 1.19
CA VAL A 49 10.25 5.40 -0.16
C VAL A 49 11.77 5.21 -0.14
N SER A 50 12.48 5.91 0.76
CA SER A 50 13.93 5.77 0.93
C SER A 50 14.37 4.36 1.37
N GLN A 51 13.48 3.57 1.95
CA GLN A 51 13.70 2.18 2.34
C GLN A 51 13.25 1.17 1.28
N GLY A 52 12.80 1.62 0.10
CA GLY A 52 12.37 0.77 -0.99
C GLY A 52 10.87 0.42 -0.98
N VAL A 53 10.05 1.09 -0.18
CA VAL A 53 8.59 0.99 -0.30
C VAL A 53 8.15 1.80 -1.51
N PHE A 54 7.35 1.19 -2.38
CA PHE A 54 6.83 1.82 -3.58
C PHE A 54 5.29 1.89 -3.55
N PRO A 55 4.70 2.98 -3.02
CA PRO A 55 3.26 3.18 -3.04
C PRO A 55 2.79 3.43 -4.48
N MET A 56 1.83 2.64 -4.96
CA MET A 56 1.31 2.81 -6.31
C MET A 56 -0.19 2.55 -6.36
N ASN A 57 -0.92 3.43 -7.03
CA ASN A 57 -2.33 3.22 -7.38
C ASN A 57 -2.46 2.51 -8.73
N SER A 58 -3.54 1.74 -8.91
CA SER A 58 -3.90 1.20 -10.23
C SER A 58 -4.26 2.29 -11.23
N VAL A 59 -4.80 3.43 -10.75
CA VAL A 59 -5.18 4.61 -11.55
C VAL A 59 -4.51 5.82 -10.94
N LEU A 60 -3.57 6.45 -11.64
CA LEU A 60 -2.67 7.46 -11.08
C LEU A 60 -3.25 8.88 -11.09
N THR A 61 -4.34 9.12 -11.82
CA THR A 61 -4.98 10.44 -11.88
C THR A 61 -6.49 10.36 -11.69
N VAL A 62 -7.08 11.47 -11.28
CA VAL A 62 -8.51 11.60 -11.08
C VAL A 62 -8.92 13.06 -11.34
N ARG A 63 -10.11 13.30 -11.84
CA ARG A 63 -10.67 14.66 -11.89
C ARG A 63 -11.04 15.11 -10.48
N ALA A 64 -10.86 16.39 -10.20
CA ALA A 64 -11.26 16.99 -8.93
C ALA A 64 -12.72 16.62 -8.60
N HIS A 65 -12.94 16.15 -7.37
CA HIS A 65 -14.25 15.75 -6.85
C HIS A 65 -14.97 14.62 -7.61
N GLN A 66 -14.28 13.89 -8.52
CA GLN A 66 -14.88 12.82 -9.33
C GLN A 66 -14.11 11.49 -9.16
N THR A 67 -14.29 10.85 -8.03
CA THR A 67 -13.63 9.58 -7.70
C THR A 67 -13.78 8.55 -8.83
N GLY A 68 -12.65 7.98 -9.28
CA GLY A 68 -12.62 6.94 -10.30
C GLY A 68 -12.88 7.44 -11.74
N SER A 69 -12.89 8.76 -11.99
CA SER A 69 -13.18 9.35 -13.31
C SER A 69 -12.21 8.94 -14.41
N HIS A 70 -11.02 8.46 -14.08
CA HIS A 70 -10.03 7.99 -15.04
C HIS A 70 -9.84 6.47 -15.02
N ARG A 71 -10.76 5.72 -14.45
CA ARG A 71 -10.79 4.26 -14.58
C ARG A 71 -10.99 3.86 -16.04
N ASN A 72 -10.32 2.78 -16.45
CA ASN A 72 -10.37 2.26 -17.83
C ASN A 72 -9.96 3.30 -18.90
N ARG A 73 -9.00 4.17 -18.53
CA ARG A 73 -8.44 5.20 -19.43
C ARG A 73 -6.96 5.00 -19.72
N GLY A 74 -6.45 3.77 -19.50
CA GLY A 74 -5.09 3.38 -19.84
C GLY A 74 -4.13 3.30 -18.66
N TRP A 75 -4.44 3.88 -17.51
CA TRP A 75 -3.58 3.78 -16.32
C TRP A 75 -3.37 2.34 -15.88
N GLU A 76 -4.42 1.52 -15.93
CA GLU A 76 -4.34 0.12 -15.53
C GLU A 76 -3.34 -0.66 -16.39
N THR A 77 -3.31 -0.41 -17.70
CA THR A 77 -2.32 -1.04 -18.60
C THR A 77 -0.90 -0.70 -18.20
N PHE A 78 -0.63 0.56 -17.88
CA PHE A 78 0.69 1.01 -17.43
C PHE A 78 1.07 0.39 -16.09
N THR A 79 0.19 0.49 -15.08
CA THR A 79 0.47 -0.02 -13.74
C THR A 79 0.59 -1.54 -13.71
N ASP A 80 -0.17 -2.25 -14.53
CA ASP A 80 -0.06 -3.70 -14.71
C ASP A 80 1.29 -4.10 -15.32
N ALA A 81 1.77 -3.35 -16.31
CA ALA A 81 3.10 -3.56 -16.87
C ALA A 81 4.22 -3.33 -15.85
N VAL A 82 4.08 -2.33 -14.97
CA VAL A 82 5.04 -2.08 -13.87
C VAL A 82 5.05 -3.26 -12.89
N ILE A 83 3.87 -3.74 -12.47
CA ILE A 83 3.77 -4.89 -11.55
C ILE A 83 4.43 -6.12 -12.16
N LYS A 84 4.07 -6.43 -13.40
CA LYS A 84 4.61 -7.59 -14.12
C LYS A 84 6.13 -7.52 -14.23
N LYS A 85 6.66 -6.36 -14.66
CA LYS A 85 8.10 -6.13 -14.78
C LYS A 85 8.83 -6.32 -13.45
N LEU A 86 8.31 -5.74 -12.36
CA LEU A 86 8.88 -5.91 -11.02
C LEU A 86 8.86 -7.38 -10.58
N SER A 87 7.76 -8.08 -10.84
CA SER A 87 7.64 -9.50 -10.50
C SER A 87 8.57 -10.40 -11.32
N GLU A 88 8.90 -10.02 -12.56
CA GLU A 88 9.80 -10.77 -13.42
C GLU A 88 11.28 -10.50 -13.14
N GLU A 89 11.64 -9.23 -12.88
CA GLU A 89 13.02 -8.79 -12.78
C GLU A 89 13.60 -8.74 -11.36
N ARG A 90 12.75 -8.85 -10.35
CA ARG A 90 13.18 -8.80 -8.94
C ARG A 90 12.89 -10.12 -8.23
N GLU A 91 13.45 -10.23 -7.03
CA GLU A 91 13.21 -11.36 -6.13
C GLU A 91 12.89 -10.87 -4.72
N ASN A 92 12.16 -11.70 -3.98
CA ASN A 92 11.86 -11.46 -2.58
C ASN A 92 11.14 -10.11 -2.31
N LEU A 93 10.32 -9.66 -3.27
CA LEU A 93 9.46 -8.52 -3.02
C LEU A 93 8.26 -8.90 -2.14
N VAL A 94 7.73 -7.92 -1.43
CA VAL A 94 6.45 -8.04 -0.73
C VAL A 94 5.42 -7.17 -1.45
N PHE A 95 4.37 -7.80 -1.96
CA PHE A 95 3.23 -7.12 -2.58
C PHE A 95 2.08 -7.05 -1.57
N MET A 96 1.73 -5.85 -1.13
CA MET A 96 0.56 -5.60 -0.29
C MET A 96 -0.60 -5.15 -1.17
N LEU A 97 -1.59 -6.02 -1.38
CA LEU A 97 -2.71 -5.78 -2.27
C LEU A 97 -3.98 -5.48 -1.45
N TRP A 98 -4.30 -4.21 -1.33
CA TRP A 98 -5.40 -3.72 -0.50
C TRP A 98 -6.62 -3.34 -1.32
N GLY A 99 -7.72 -4.05 -1.10
CA GLY A 99 -8.99 -3.89 -1.82
C GLY A 99 -9.11 -4.75 -3.07
N SER A 100 -10.30 -4.85 -3.63
CA SER A 100 -10.63 -5.73 -4.76
C SER A 100 -9.84 -5.40 -6.02
N TYR A 101 -9.63 -4.14 -6.32
CA TYR A 101 -8.85 -3.68 -7.49
C TYR A 101 -7.38 -4.14 -7.42
N ALA A 102 -6.76 -3.99 -6.24
CA ALA A 102 -5.40 -4.45 -6.04
C ALA A 102 -5.33 -5.98 -6.04
N LYS A 103 -6.26 -6.67 -5.37
CA LYS A 103 -6.32 -8.13 -5.35
C LYS A 103 -6.43 -8.75 -6.74
N ALA A 104 -7.11 -8.09 -7.68
CA ALA A 104 -7.22 -8.56 -9.06
C ALA A 104 -5.87 -8.62 -9.80
N LYS A 105 -4.83 -7.95 -9.28
CA LYS A 105 -3.48 -7.93 -9.85
C LYS A 105 -2.62 -9.14 -9.45
N ILE A 106 -3.11 -10.00 -8.57
CA ILE A 106 -2.34 -11.16 -8.09
C ILE A 106 -1.89 -12.09 -9.23
N SER A 107 -2.67 -12.18 -10.29
CA SER A 107 -2.33 -12.99 -11.48
C SER A 107 -1.10 -12.47 -12.25
N LEU A 108 -0.67 -11.24 -12.00
CA LEU A 108 0.53 -10.64 -12.61
C LEU A 108 1.79 -10.92 -11.78
N ILE A 109 1.65 -11.54 -10.60
CA ILE A 109 2.73 -11.68 -9.64
C ILE A 109 3.13 -13.15 -9.51
N ASN A 110 4.42 -13.44 -9.63
CA ASN A 110 4.96 -14.76 -9.37
C ASN A 110 5.04 -15.02 -7.85
N THR A 111 4.01 -15.66 -7.32
CA THR A 111 3.88 -15.94 -5.87
C THR A 111 4.90 -16.95 -5.35
N SER A 112 5.63 -17.67 -6.21
CA SER A 112 6.73 -18.54 -5.77
C SER A 112 8.01 -17.77 -5.46
N ARG A 113 8.16 -16.56 -5.99
CA ARG A 113 9.34 -15.68 -5.79
C ARG A 113 9.08 -14.53 -4.83
N HIS A 114 7.83 -14.19 -4.57
CA HIS A 114 7.43 -13.01 -3.83
C HIS A 114 6.40 -13.35 -2.76
N LEU A 115 6.38 -12.57 -1.68
CA LEU A 115 5.30 -12.61 -0.72
C LEU A 115 4.13 -11.73 -1.22
N VAL A 116 2.92 -12.29 -1.22
CA VAL A 116 1.70 -11.52 -1.52
C VAL A 116 0.79 -11.51 -0.30
N LEU A 117 0.49 -10.33 0.20
CA LEU A 117 -0.41 -10.08 1.32
C LEU A 117 -1.66 -9.37 0.81
N THR A 118 -2.83 -9.90 1.14
CA THR A 118 -4.10 -9.35 0.64
C THR A 118 -5.07 -9.07 1.78
N THR A 119 -5.70 -7.89 1.75
CA THR A 119 -6.80 -7.56 2.66
C THR A 119 -7.77 -6.58 2.00
N VAL A 120 -8.79 -6.13 2.74
CA VAL A 120 -9.70 -5.07 2.29
C VAL A 120 -8.96 -3.72 2.17
N HIS A 121 -9.58 -2.75 1.52
CA HIS A 121 -8.99 -1.41 1.36
C HIS A 121 -8.96 -0.68 2.71
N PRO A 122 -7.87 0.07 3.03
CA PRO A 122 -7.74 0.83 4.27
C PRO A 122 -8.53 2.16 4.22
N SER A 123 -9.76 2.12 3.76
CA SER A 123 -10.65 3.29 3.86
C SER A 123 -11.50 3.20 5.11
N PRO A 124 -11.95 4.33 5.69
CA PRO A 124 -12.83 4.31 6.87
C PRO A 124 -14.07 3.41 6.72
N ARG A 125 -14.56 3.26 5.48
CA ARG A 125 -15.73 2.43 5.18
C ARG A 125 -15.47 0.93 5.18
N SER A 126 -14.24 0.50 5.01
CA SER A 126 -13.89 -0.93 4.81
C SER A 126 -12.84 -1.46 5.78
N ALA A 127 -12.12 -0.60 6.49
CA ALA A 127 -11.02 -1.02 7.37
C ALA A 127 -11.48 -2.00 8.46
N GLU A 128 -12.66 -1.80 9.03
CA GLU A 128 -13.25 -2.67 10.06
C GLU A 128 -13.55 -4.09 9.54
N TYR A 129 -13.68 -4.27 8.22
CA TYR A 129 -14.01 -5.57 7.62
C TYR A 129 -12.78 -6.43 7.33
N GLY A 130 -11.64 -6.16 8.01
CA GLY A 130 -10.46 -7.02 7.97
C GLY A 130 -9.15 -6.33 7.58
N PHE A 131 -9.09 -5.00 7.51
CA PHE A 131 -7.82 -4.30 7.44
C PHE A 131 -7.15 -4.23 8.81
N PHE A 132 -7.92 -3.86 9.84
CA PHE A 132 -7.43 -3.89 11.21
C PHE A 132 -7.15 -5.33 11.65
N GLY A 133 -5.97 -5.56 12.20
CA GLY A 133 -5.48 -6.87 12.60
C GLY A 133 -4.96 -7.74 11.44
N CYS A 134 -4.81 -7.21 10.22
CA CYS A 134 -4.24 -7.95 9.10
C CYS A 134 -2.75 -8.25 9.27
N LYS A 135 -2.04 -7.45 10.07
CA LYS A 135 -0.63 -7.61 10.42
C LYS A 135 0.30 -7.64 9.20
N HIS A 136 -0.02 -6.85 8.20
CA HIS A 136 0.76 -6.84 6.97
C HIS A 136 2.16 -6.26 7.17
N PHE A 137 2.33 -5.34 8.10
CA PHE A 137 3.59 -4.67 8.36
C PHE A 137 4.60 -5.59 9.06
N SER A 138 4.18 -6.29 10.10
CA SER A 138 5.01 -7.31 10.76
C SER A 138 5.30 -8.50 9.84
N LYS A 139 4.30 -9.03 9.13
CA LYS A 139 4.49 -10.13 8.17
C LYS A 139 5.47 -9.77 7.05
N ALA A 140 5.44 -8.53 6.58
CA ALA A 140 6.40 -8.05 5.59
C ALA A 140 7.83 -8.06 6.16
N ASN A 141 8.00 -7.52 7.36
CA ASN A 141 9.32 -7.49 8.01
C ASN A 141 9.83 -8.89 8.33
N ASP A 142 8.97 -9.79 8.80
CA ASP A 142 9.35 -11.20 9.04
C ASP A 142 9.85 -11.88 7.76
N PHE A 143 9.15 -11.66 6.64
CA PHE A 143 9.58 -12.19 5.35
C PHE A 143 10.92 -11.59 4.90
N LEU A 144 11.09 -10.28 4.98
CA LEU A 144 12.34 -9.60 4.61
C LEU A 144 13.50 -10.10 5.46
N ARG A 145 13.31 -10.18 6.78
CA ARG A 145 14.29 -10.72 7.73
C ARG A 145 14.69 -12.16 7.38
N GLY A 146 13.70 -13.00 7.06
CA GLY A 146 13.93 -14.40 6.64
C GLY A 146 14.69 -14.54 5.32
N LYS A 147 14.77 -13.46 4.53
CA LYS A 147 15.55 -13.38 3.28
C LYS A 147 16.86 -12.62 3.44
N GLY A 148 17.25 -12.23 4.65
CA GLY A 148 18.45 -11.43 4.89
C GLY A 148 18.36 -10.00 4.34
N ILE A 149 17.14 -9.50 4.10
CA ILE A 149 16.88 -8.14 3.63
C ILE A 149 16.52 -7.26 4.84
N PRO A 150 17.02 -6.02 4.92
CA PRO A 150 16.68 -5.11 5.99
C PRO A 150 15.16 -4.93 6.14
N GLU A 151 14.71 -4.88 7.39
CA GLU A 151 13.32 -4.57 7.72
C GLU A 151 12.97 -3.12 7.37
N ILE A 152 11.70 -2.86 7.16
CA ILE A 152 11.20 -1.51 6.96
C ILE A 152 10.87 -0.89 8.33
N ASP A 153 11.36 0.31 8.55
CA ASP A 153 10.94 1.15 9.67
C ASP A 153 9.65 1.89 9.27
N TRP A 154 8.54 1.29 9.61
CA TRP A 154 7.20 1.77 9.24
C TRP A 154 6.81 3.08 9.93
#